data_ed53a0c750d404af5a63e76914acc3de
#
_entry.id   ed53a0c750d404af5a63e76914acc3de
#
_cell.length_a   1.000
_cell.length_b   1.000
_cell.length_c   1.000
_cell.angle_alpha   90.00
_cell.angle_beta   90.00
_cell.angle_gamma   90.00
#
_symmetry.space_group_name_H-M   'P 1'
#
loop_
_entity.id
_entity.type
_entity.pdbx_description
1 polymer ?
#
loop_
_entity_poly.entity_id
_entity_poly.type
_entity_poly.pdbx_seq_one_letter_code
_entity_poly.pdbx_strand_id
1 'polypeptide(L)'
;GDVYKRQELFLPVLTEHGVEAPFEKVVTVVGMMKDRVSFIKELWDVCSFFFVAPAEYDEKTVKKRWKEDSAKCMTELAEVIAGIEDFSIEGQEKVVMDWIAEKGYHTGNIMNAFRLTLVGEGKGPHMFDISWVLGKEETLARMKRAVEVLK
;
A
#
# COMPACT_ATOMS: atom_id res chain seq x y z
N GLY A 1 3.44 -10.88 24.24
CA GLY A 1 2.61 -11.77 23.44
C GLY A 1 3.28 -12.17 22.15
N ASP A 2 2.56 -12.91 21.32
CA ASP A 2 3.07 -13.43 20.05
C ASP A 2 3.52 -12.35 19.09
N VAL A 3 2.88 -11.18 19.09
CA VAL A 3 3.23 -10.07 18.22
C VAL A 3 4.63 -9.55 18.53
N TYR A 4 4.94 -9.36 19.80
CA TYR A 4 6.27 -8.88 20.22
C TYR A 4 7.36 -9.90 19.93
N LYS A 5 7.06 -11.17 20.11
CA LYS A 5 8.01 -12.25 19.86
C LYS A 5 8.32 -12.36 18.36
N ARG A 6 7.30 -12.31 17.52
CA ARG A 6 7.45 -12.35 16.06
C ARG A 6 8.21 -11.14 15.55
N GLN A 7 7.97 -9.99 16.13
CA GLN A 7 8.66 -8.76 15.78
C GLN A 7 10.15 -8.85 16.09
N GLU A 8 10.54 -9.38 17.24
CA GLU A 8 11.95 -9.59 17.56
C GLU A 8 12.64 -10.50 16.55
N LEU A 9 11.93 -11.50 16.06
CA LEU A 9 12.44 -12.40 15.02
C LEU A 9 12.49 -11.74 13.65
N PHE A 10 11.64 -10.75 13.40
CA PHE A 10 11.57 -10.06 12.13
C PHE A 10 12.62 -8.95 11.98
N LEU A 11 13.05 -8.32 13.07
CA LEU A 11 14.04 -7.25 13.02
C LEU A 11 15.35 -7.66 12.31
N PRO A 12 15.94 -8.83 12.59
CA PRO A 12 17.12 -9.26 11.85
C PRO A 12 16.88 -9.43 10.34
N VAL A 13 15.68 -9.84 9.96
CA VAL A 13 15.30 -9.99 8.55
C VAL A 13 15.30 -8.62 7.86
N LEU A 14 14.77 -7.60 8.50
CA LEU A 14 14.80 -6.24 7.98
C LEU A 14 16.23 -5.75 7.80
N THR A 15 17.07 -5.97 8.80
CA THR A 15 18.50 -5.59 8.76
C THR A 15 19.22 -6.28 7.62
N GLU A 16 18.94 -7.56 7.38
CA GLU A 16 19.50 -8.34 6.29
C GLU A 16 19.18 -7.72 4.92
N HIS A 17 17.99 -7.13 4.80
CA HIS A 17 17.55 -6.46 3.58
C HIS A 17 17.90 -4.97 3.54
N GLY A 18 18.70 -4.50 4.49
CA GLY A 18 19.14 -3.11 4.53
C GLY A 18 18.05 -2.12 4.92
N VAL A 19 17.03 -2.59 5.64
CA VAL A 19 15.89 -1.76 6.02
C VAL A 19 16.02 -1.32 7.47
N GLU A 20 15.90 0.00 7.68
CA GLU A 20 15.78 0.58 9.01
C GLU A 20 14.37 1.15 9.11
N ALA A 21 13.64 0.77 10.14
CA ALA A 21 12.28 1.25 10.33
C ALA A 21 12.02 1.48 11.82
N PRO A 22 11.15 2.47 12.16
CA PRO A 22 10.76 2.68 13.55
C PRO A 22 10.13 1.41 14.12
N PHE A 23 10.46 1.12 15.37
CA PHE A 23 9.93 -0.04 16.08
C PHE A 23 8.41 -0.14 16.00
N GLU A 24 7.71 0.99 16.18
CA GLU A 24 6.26 1.04 16.15
C GLU A 24 5.69 0.59 14.79
N LYS A 25 6.36 0.96 13.71
CA LYS A 25 5.95 0.54 12.36
C LYS A 25 6.09 -0.97 12.22
N VAL A 26 7.20 -1.53 12.69
CA VAL A 26 7.45 -2.98 12.64
C VAL A 26 6.37 -3.73 13.42
N VAL A 27 6.04 -3.27 14.64
CA VAL A 27 4.98 -3.86 15.46
C VAL A 27 3.65 -3.83 14.71
N THR A 28 3.30 -2.70 14.13
CA THR A 28 2.05 -2.52 13.39
C THR A 28 1.96 -3.49 12.21
N VAL A 29 3.03 -3.58 11.41
CA VAL A 29 3.06 -4.44 10.22
C VAL A 29 2.99 -5.91 10.62
N VAL A 30 3.76 -6.33 11.59
CA VAL A 30 3.74 -7.74 12.06
C VAL A 30 2.37 -8.10 12.60
N GLY A 31 1.76 -7.22 13.40
CA GLY A 31 0.42 -7.44 13.93
C GLY A 31 -0.64 -7.55 12.85
N MET A 32 -0.51 -6.76 11.78
CA MET A 32 -1.43 -6.76 10.64
C MET A 32 -1.29 -8.01 9.79
N MET A 33 -0.09 -8.55 9.64
CA MET A 33 0.21 -9.62 8.69
C MET A 33 0.44 -10.99 9.33
N LYS A 34 0.47 -11.09 10.66
CA LYS A 34 0.83 -12.33 11.38
C LYS A 34 -0.01 -13.55 11.00
N ASP A 35 -1.28 -13.34 10.65
CA ASP A 35 -2.19 -14.45 10.33
C ASP A 35 -2.08 -14.92 8.88
N ARG A 36 -1.29 -14.22 8.07
CA ARG A 36 -1.12 -14.54 6.65
C ARG A 36 0.09 -15.43 6.37
N VAL A 37 0.97 -15.61 7.35
CA VAL A 37 2.20 -16.39 7.19
C VAL A 37 2.46 -17.27 8.39
N SER A 38 3.09 -18.42 8.15
CA SER A 38 3.46 -19.38 9.18
C SER A 38 4.91 -19.21 9.66
N PHE A 39 5.79 -18.69 8.80
CA PHE A 39 7.21 -18.57 9.09
C PHE A 39 7.70 -17.12 8.93
N ILE A 40 8.65 -16.73 9.76
CA ILE A 40 9.21 -15.37 9.77
C ILE A 40 9.84 -14.98 8.43
N LYS A 41 10.46 -15.92 7.73
CA LYS A 41 11.06 -15.66 6.42
C LYS A 41 10.02 -15.22 5.39
N GLU A 42 8.82 -15.80 5.47
CA GLU A 42 7.72 -15.46 4.58
C GLU A 42 7.16 -14.07 4.87
N LEU A 43 7.34 -13.57 6.11
CA LEU A 43 6.91 -12.22 6.46
C LEU A 43 7.55 -11.17 5.56
N TRP A 44 8.83 -11.30 5.26
CA TRP A 44 9.49 -10.36 4.37
C TRP A 44 8.82 -10.34 2.99
N ASP A 45 8.53 -11.52 2.44
CA ASP A 45 7.94 -11.62 1.11
C ASP A 45 6.56 -10.96 1.03
N VAL A 46 5.76 -11.04 2.10
CA VAL A 46 4.42 -10.46 2.11
C VAL A 46 4.35 -9.06 2.71
N CYS A 47 5.39 -8.61 3.41
CA CYS A 47 5.42 -7.30 4.09
C CYS A 47 6.39 -6.30 3.48
N SER A 48 7.25 -6.72 2.56
CA SER A 48 8.32 -5.87 2.02
C SER A 48 7.80 -4.53 1.48
N PHE A 49 6.64 -4.52 0.84
CA PHE A 49 6.07 -3.29 0.28
C PHE A 49 5.76 -2.22 1.33
N PHE A 50 5.58 -2.59 2.60
CA PHE A 50 5.39 -1.60 3.67
C PHE A 50 6.67 -0.81 3.96
N PHE A 51 7.82 -1.37 3.62
CA PHE A 51 9.13 -0.78 3.94
C PHE A 51 9.89 -0.28 2.72
N VAL A 52 9.67 -0.92 1.56
CA VAL A 52 10.36 -0.58 0.32
C VAL A 52 9.33 -0.41 -0.78
N ALA A 53 9.41 0.74 -1.48
CA ALA A 53 8.53 1.00 -2.62
C ALA A 53 8.81 -0.02 -3.73
N PRO A 54 7.81 -0.40 -4.54
CA PRO A 54 8.02 -1.38 -5.60
C PRO A 54 9.02 -0.86 -6.63
N ALA A 55 10.05 -1.66 -6.91
CA ALA A 55 11.04 -1.34 -7.95
C ALA A 55 10.46 -1.63 -9.33
N GLU A 56 9.59 -2.63 -9.42
CA GLU A 56 8.95 -3.08 -10.64
C GLU A 56 7.47 -3.30 -10.39
N TYR A 57 6.69 -3.31 -11.47
CA TYR A 57 5.25 -3.58 -11.43
C TYR A 57 4.98 -4.91 -12.13
N ASP A 58 4.19 -5.78 -11.48
CA ASP A 58 3.86 -7.09 -12.02
C ASP A 58 3.13 -6.96 -13.36
N GLU A 59 3.72 -7.51 -14.42
CA GLU A 59 3.21 -7.38 -15.79
C GLU A 59 1.77 -7.88 -15.95
N LYS A 60 1.44 -9.01 -15.33
CA LYS A 60 0.10 -9.58 -15.41
C LYS A 60 -0.92 -8.67 -14.73
N THR A 61 -0.55 -8.12 -13.58
CA THR A 61 -1.42 -7.20 -12.84
C THR A 61 -1.60 -5.90 -13.63
N VAL A 62 -0.53 -5.37 -14.23
CA VAL A 62 -0.60 -4.17 -15.05
C VAL A 62 -1.59 -4.39 -16.21
N LYS A 63 -1.45 -5.49 -16.95
CA LYS A 63 -2.34 -5.80 -18.06
C LYS A 63 -3.79 -5.93 -17.62
N LYS A 64 -4.03 -6.52 -16.47
CA LYS A 64 -5.37 -6.79 -15.97
C LYS A 64 -6.01 -5.58 -15.30
N ARG A 65 -5.23 -4.78 -14.58
CA ARG A 65 -5.74 -3.76 -13.65
C ARG A 65 -5.46 -2.31 -14.05
N TRP A 66 -4.45 -2.07 -14.87
CA TRP A 66 -4.13 -0.72 -15.33
C TRP A 66 -4.83 -0.47 -16.67
N LYS A 67 -5.84 0.40 -16.65
CA LYS A 67 -6.67 0.71 -17.80
C LYS A 67 -6.22 2.01 -18.48
N GLU A 68 -6.80 2.35 -19.60
CA GLU A 68 -6.47 3.58 -20.35
C GLU A 68 -6.60 4.84 -19.49
N ASP A 69 -7.62 4.87 -18.65
CA ASP A 69 -7.90 6.04 -17.79
C ASP A 69 -7.26 5.93 -16.40
N SER A 70 -6.53 4.86 -16.09
CA SER A 70 -5.97 4.65 -14.76
C SER A 70 -4.99 5.76 -14.35
N ALA A 71 -4.13 6.21 -15.26
CA ALA A 71 -3.19 7.30 -14.98
C ALA A 71 -3.94 8.58 -14.59
N LYS A 72 -4.99 8.91 -15.32
CA LYS A 72 -5.84 10.08 -15.05
C LYS A 72 -6.51 9.92 -13.68
N CYS A 73 -7.15 8.79 -13.45
CA CYS A 73 -7.84 8.51 -12.18
C CYS A 73 -6.89 8.56 -10.99
N MET A 74 -5.68 8.00 -11.13
CA MET A 74 -4.72 8.00 -10.04
C MET A 74 -4.15 9.40 -9.79
N THR A 75 -4.00 10.22 -10.82
CA THR A 75 -3.60 11.62 -10.66
C THR A 75 -4.67 12.39 -9.89
N GLU A 76 -5.94 12.19 -10.23
CA GLU A 76 -7.07 12.81 -9.51
C GLU A 76 -7.14 12.31 -8.06
N LEU A 77 -6.98 11.00 -7.87
CA LEU A 77 -7.00 10.41 -6.53
C LEU A 77 -5.87 10.95 -5.65
N ALA A 78 -4.68 11.15 -6.23
CA ALA A 78 -3.56 11.73 -5.50
C ALA A 78 -3.89 13.14 -5.00
N GLU A 79 -4.57 13.95 -5.80
CA GLU A 79 -5.02 15.28 -5.38
C GLU A 79 -6.03 15.19 -4.24
N VAL A 80 -6.97 14.23 -4.32
CA VAL A 80 -7.96 13.99 -3.26
C VAL A 80 -7.25 13.59 -1.97
N ILE A 81 -6.31 12.65 -2.05
CA ILE A 81 -5.56 12.16 -0.89
C ILE A 81 -4.73 13.29 -0.25
N ALA A 82 -4.10 14.13 -1.07
CA ALA A 82 -3.32 15.26 -0.58
C ALA A 82 -4.16 16.21 0.28
N GLY A 83 -5.45 16.33 -0.01
CA GLY A 83 -6.37 17.20 0.71
C GLY A 83 -7.02 16.56 1.95
N ILE A 84 -6.76 15.28 2.24
CA ILE A 84 -7.34 14.61 3.41
C ILE A 84 -6.67 15.12 4.69
N GLU A 85 -7.45 15.68 5.60
CA GLU A 85 -6.93 16.14 6.90
C GLU A 85 -6.82 15.00 7.90
N ASP A 86 -7.88 14.17 7.99
CA ASP A 86 -7.92 13.00 8.85
C ASP A 86 -7.44 11.77 8.06
N PHE A 87 -6.17 11.43 8.18
CA PHE A 87 -5.57 10.31 7.45
C PHE A 87 -5.72 8.96 8.16
N SER A 88 -6.67 8.86 9.10
CA SER A 88 -7.06 7.58 9.69
C SER A 88 -7.66 6.69 8.59
N ILE A 89 -7.75 5.39 8.86
CA ILE A 89 -8.35 4.45 7.91
C ILE A 89 -9.77 4.89 7.55
N GLU A 90 -10.58 5.23 8.54
CA GLU A 90 -11.97 5.68 8.33
C GLU A 90 -12.03 7.01 7.58
N GLY A 91 -11.14 7.95 7.91
CA GLY A 91 -11.08 9.25 7.25
C GLY A 91 -10.75 9.14 5.78
N GLN A 92 -9.77 8.32 5.44
CA GLN A 92 -9.41 8.04 4.05
C GLN A 92 -10.54 7.37 3.29
N GLU A 93 -11.10 6.32 3.89
CA GLU A 93 -12.17 5.54 3.26
C GLU A 93 -13.35 6.43 2.91
N LYS A 94 -13.80 7.26 3.85
CA LYS A 94 -14.92 8.17 3.62
C LYS A 94 -14.66 9.11 2.44
N VAL A 95 -13.54 9.81 2.46
CA VAL A 95 -13.21 10.79 1.42
C VAL A 95 -13.06 10.14 0.05
N VAL A 96 -12.36 9.03 -0.01
CA VAL A 96 -12.11 8.33 -1.28
C VAL A 96 -13.39 7.73 -1.84
N MET A 97 -14.19 7.09 -1.01
CA MET A 97 -15.45 6.48 -1.46
C MET A 97 -16.46 7.54 -1.91
N ASP A 98 -16.54 8.68 -1.22
CA ASP A 98 -17.38 9.80 -1.64
C ASP A 98 -16.94 10.36 -2.99
N TRP A 99 -15.62 10.48 -3.21
CA TRP A 99 -15.08 10.93 -4.49
C TRP A 99 -15.40 9.96 -5.63
N ILE A 100 -15.25 8.65 -5.40
CA ILE A 100 -15.58 7.62 -6.38
C ILE A 100 -17.05 7.73 -6.79
N ALA A 101 -17.93 7.87 -5.80
CA ALA A 101 -19.38 7.99 -6.03
C ALA A 101 -19.70 9.28 -6.80
N GLU A 102 -19.10 10.39 -6.43
CA GLU A 102 -19.30 11.68 -7.10
C GLU A 102 -18.90 11.64 -8.57
N LYS A 103 -17.77 10.98 -8.87
CA LYS A 103 -17.26 10.88 -10.24
C LYS A 103 -17.95 9.77 -11.06
N GLY A 104 -18.67 8.87 -10.38
CA GLY A 104 -19.29 7.73 -11.04
C GLY A 104 -18.29 6.68 -11.50
N TYR A 105 -17.11 6.64 -10.90
CA TYR A 105 -16.09 5.66 -11.25
C TYR A 105 -16.43 4.27 -10.68
N HIS A 106 -15.88 3.25 -11.32
CA HIS A 106 -16.01 1.87 -10.83
C HIS A 106 -15.06 1.65 -9.66
N THR A 107 -15.63 1.37 -8.47
CA THR A 107 -14.84 1.21 -7.23
C THR A 107 -13.72 0.20 -7.38
N GLY A 108 -14.00 -0.97 -7.93
CA GLY A 108 -13.01 -2.02 -8.11
C GLY A 108 -11.83 -1.58 -8.97
N ASN A 109 -12.09 -0.88 -10.06
CA ASN A 109 -11.03 -0.38 -10.93
C ASN A 109 -10.14 0.63 -10.23
N ILE A 110 -10.73 1.55 -9.47
CA ILE A 110 -9.99 2.55 -8.71
C ILE A 110 -9.13 1.86 -7.63
N MET A 111 -9.73 0.97 -6.85
CA MET A 111 -9.02 0.28 -5.77
C MET A 111 -7.88 -0.61 -6.29
N ASN A 112 -8.10 -1.31 -7.41
CA ASN A 112 -7.06 -2.15 -8.01
C ASN A 112 -5.90 -1.33 -8.56
N ALA A 113 -6.18 -0.21 -9.22
CA ALA A 113 -5.13 0.68 -9.72
C ALA A 113 -4.36 1.31 -8.55
N PHE A 114 -5.07 1.72 -7.50
CA PHE A 114 -4.46 2.29 -6.30
C PHE A 114 -3.50 1.28 -5.65
N ARG A 115 -3.95 0.03 -5.49
CA ARG A 115 -3.11 -1.05 -4.94
C ARG A 115 -1.85 -1.25 -5.78
N LEU A 116 -2.01 -1.27 -7.09
CA LEU A 116 -0.87 -1.44 -8.01
C LEU A 116 0.17 -0.33 -7.81
N THR A 117 -0.27 0.91 -7.62
CA THR A 117 0.66 2.03 -7.40
C THR A 117 1.44 1.89 -6.10
N LEU A 118 0.83 1.36 -5.05
CA LEU A 118 1.47 1.27 -3.74
C LEU A 118 2.27 -0.02 -3.54
N VAL A 119 1.78 -1.13 -4.07
CA VAL A 119 2.34 -2.46 -3.81
C VAL A 119 3.13 -3.00 -5.00
N GLY A 120 2.79 -2.59 -6.22
CA GLY A 120 3.41 -3.10 -7.44
C GLY A 120 2.78 -4.38 -7.95
N GLU A 121 1.81 -4.93 -7.25
CA GLU A 121 1.11 -6.15 -7.61
C GLU A 121 -0.30 -6.16 -7.01
N GLY A 122 -1.10 -7.17 -7.30
CA GLY A 122 -2.51 -7.22 -6.92
C GLY A 122 -2.83 -7.92 -5.60
N LYS A 123 -1.89 -7.94 -4.67
CA LYS A 123 -2.07 -8.61 -3.38
C LYS A 123 -1.74 -7.70 -2.19
N GLY A 124 -2.11 -8.13 -1.01
CA GLY A 124 -1.87 -7.40 0.23
C GLY A 124 -3.15 -7.25 1.05
N PRO A 125 -3.06 -6.63 2.22
CA PRO A 125 -4.21 -6.41 3.09
C PRO A 125 -5.14 -5.32 2.54
N HIS A 126 -6.11 -4.91 3.33
CA HIS A 126 -7.05 -3.86 2.97
C HIS A 126 -6.32 -2.58 2.52
N MET A 127 -6.82 -1.95 1.47
CA MET A 127 -6.14 -0.84 0.80
C MET A 127 -5.82 0.33 1.72
N PHE A 128 -6.77 0.74 2.55
CA PHE A 128 -6.57 1.87 3.44
C PHE A 128 -5.68 1.55 4.64
N ASP A 129 -5.54 0.27 4.98
CA ASP A 129 -4.55 -0.17 5.96
C ASP A 129 -3.14 0.09 5.42
N ILE A 130 -2.94 -0.24 4.14
CA ILE A 130 -1.64 -0.03 3.47
C ILE A 130 -1.29 1.46 3.45
N SER A 131 -2.18 2.29 2.94
CA SER A 131 -1.92 3.74 2.85
C SER A 131 -1.74 4.38 4.22
N TRP A 132 -2.46 3.90 5.22
CA TRP A 132 -2.32 4.38 6.59
C TRP A 132 -0.92 4.09 7.15
N VAL A 133 -0.42 2.85 6.97
CA VAL A 133 0.92 2.47 7.44
C VAL A 133 1.99 3.26 6.70
N LEU A 134 1.85 3.44 5.39
CA LEU A 134 2.81 4.20 4.58
C LEU A 134 2.81 5.68 4.95
N GLY A 135 1.66 6.22 5.31
CA GLY A 135 1.48 7.65 5.54
C GLY A 135 1.20 8.39 4.23
N LYS A 136 0.68 9.60 4.36
CA LYS A 136 0.25 10.40 3.22
C LYS A 136 1.41 10.68 2.24
N GLU A 137 2.55 11.11 2.77
CA GLU A 137 3.71 11.50 1.96
C GLU A 137 4.21 10.34 1.08
N GLU A 138 4.43 9.18 1.69
CA GLU A 138 4.91 8.02 0.95
C GLU A 138 3.84 7.49 -0.02
N THR A 139 2.57 7.51 0.38
CA THR A 139 1.46 7.13 -0.49
C THR A 139 1.47 7.98 -1.77
N LEU A 140 1.56 9.30 -1.62
CA LEU A 140 1.58 10.21 -2.77
C LEU A 140 2.81 10.02 -3.65
N ALA A 141 3.98 9.80 -3.04
CA ALA A 141 5.22 9.56 -3.78
C ALA A 141 5.12 8.31 -4.66
N ARG A 142 4.58 7.23 -4.12
CA ARG A 142 4.40 5.97 -4.86
C ARG A 142 3.39 6.12 -5.99
N MET A 143 2.30 6.82 -5.75
CA MET A 143 1.29 7.09 -6.77
C MET A 143 1.87 7.89 -7.94
N LYS A 144 2.61 8.93 -7.64
CA LYS A 144 3.25 9.78 -8.65
C LYS A 144 4.21 8.96 -9.52
N ARG A 145 5.06 8.17 -8.88
CA ARG A 145 6.01 7.31 -9.59
C ARG A 145 5.32 6.31 -10.51
N ALA A 146 4.27 5.65 -10.01
CA ALA A 146 3.53 4.67 -10.79
C ALA A 146 2.91 5.31 -12.03
N VAL A 147 2.30 6.48 -11.88
CA VAL A 147 1.71 7.21 -13.01
C VAL A 147 2.78 7.54 -14.06
N GLU A 148 3.97 7.97 -13.63
CA GLU A 148 5.07 8.27 -14.54
C GLU A 148 5.57 7.05 -15.30
N VAL A 149 5.61 5.91 -14.62
CA VAL A 149 6.13 4.65 -15.20
C VAL A 149 5.10 3.93 -16.07
N LEU A 150 3.84 3.91 -15.65
CA LEU A 150 2.79 3.08 -16.25
C LEU A 150 1.90 3.79 -17.27
N LYS A 151 1.95 5.10 -17.35
CA LYS A 151 1.07 5.86 -18.27
C LYS A 151 1.26 5.51 -19.76
#